data_fb1bfebe92013357e20421f0706e6f48
#
_entry.id   fb1bfebe92013357e20421f0706e6f48
#
_cell.length_a   1.000
_cell.length_b   1.000
_cell.length_c   1.000
_cell.angle_alpha   90.00
_cell.angle_beta   90.00
_cell.angle_gamma   90.00
#
_symmetry.space_group_name_H-M   'P 1'
#
loop_
_entity.id
_entity.type
_entity.pdbx_description
1 polymer ?
#
loop_
_entity_poly.entity_id
_entity_poly.type
_entity_poly.pdbx_seq_one_letter_code
_entity_poly.pdbx_strand_id
1 'polypeptide(L)' 'MANDTLVIIPTYNEVENLPLIVGRVLAAQDGVDVLVVDDNSPDGTGAKADELAAEHDEVNVLHRAGKE' A
#
# COMPACT_ATOMS: atom_id res chain seq x y z
N MET A 1 -1.71 -13.75 -1.04
CA MET A 1 -1.37 -13.34 0.33
C MET A 1 -1.26 -14.57 1.21
N ALA A 2 -0.20 -14.65 1.99
CA ALA A 2 0.13 -15.86 2.73
C ALA A 2 -0.08 -15.72 4.24
N ASN A 3 -0.28 -14.52 4.74
CA ASN A 3 -0.42 -14.28 6.17
C ASN A 3 -1.89 -14.21 6.56
N ASP A 4 -2.15 -14.43 7.84
CA ASP A 4 -3.52 -14.44 8.34
C ASP A 4 -4.10 -13.04 8.53
N THR A 5 -3.24 -12.04 8.68
CA THR A 5 -3.67 -10.68 8.94
C THR A 5 -3.45 -9.82 7.70
N LEU A 6 -4.46 -9.08 7.31
CA LEU A 6 -4.38 -8.17 6.18
C LEU A 6 -4.69 -6.76 6.66
N VAL A 7 -3.75 -5.84 6.41
CA VAL A 7 -3.95 -4.42 6.70
C VAL A 7 -4.29 -3.72 5.38
N ILE A 8 -5.42 -3.06 5.33
CA ILE A 8 -5.87 -2.36 4.14
C ILE A 8 -5.61 -0.87 4.33
N ILE A 9 -4.88 -0.28 3.40
CA ILE A 9 -4.51 1.13 3.45
C ILE A 9 -5.10 1.84 2.24
N PRO A 10 -6.22 2.54 2.43
CA PRO A 10 -6.75 3.36 1.33
C PRO A 10 -5.90 4.62 1.18
N THR A 11 -5.59 4.98 -0.04
CA THR A 11 -4.74 6.13 -0.30
C THR A 11 -5.32 7.03 -1.37
N TYR A 12 -5.07 8.33 -1.17
CA TYR A 12 -5.28 9.33 -2.19
C TYR A 12 -4.34 10.50 -1.87
N ASN A 13 -3.43 10.79 -2.79
CA ASN A 13 -2.42 11.86 -2.64
C ASN A 13 -1.54 11.63 -1.40
N GLU A 14 -1.03 10.40 -1.25
CA GLU A 14 -0.22 10.03 -0.09
C GLU A 14 1.20 9.61 -0.49
N VAL A 15 1.70 10.14 -1.61
CA VAL A 15 2.97 9.65 -2.15
C VAL A 15 4.13 9.80 -1.16
N GLU A 16 4.13 10.87 -0.36
CA GLU A 16 5.21 11.10 0.60
C GLU A 16 5.05 10.27 1.86
N ASN A 17 3.82 10.03 2.28
CA ASN A 17 3.56 9.33 3.53
C ASN A 17 3.47 7.83 3.38
N LEU A 18 3.15 7.35 2.18
CA LEU A 18 2.90 5.93 1.98
C LEU A 18 4.07 5.04 2.37
N PRO A 19 5.32 5.35 1.98
CA PRO A 19 6.44 4.50 2.40
C PRO A 19 6.60 4.46 3.91
N LEU A 20 6.32 5.56 4.60
CA LEU A 20 6.42 5.61 6.06
C LEU A 20 5.34 4.76 6.70
N ILE A 21 4.11 4.84 6.18
CA ILE A 21 3.00 4.06 6.71
C ILE A 21 3.26 2.57 6.53
N VAL A 22 3.64 2.17 5.33
CA VAL A 22 3.93 0.77 5.03
C VAL A 22 5.08 0.27 5.90
N GLY A 23 6.15 1.06 6.03
CA GLY A 23 7.28 0.68 6.85
C GLY A 23 6.90 0.47 8.31
N ARG A 24 6.03 1.34 8.84
CA ARG A 24 5.58 1.20 10.22
C ARG A 24 4.74 -0.05 10.43
N VAL A 25 3.86 -0.36 9.48
CA VAL A 25 3.02 -1.54 9.58
C VAL A 25 3.89 -2.80 9.55
N LEU A 26 4.84 -2.87 8.62
CA LEU A 26 5.69 -4.05 8.50
C LEU A 26 6.61 -4.21 9.70
N ALA A 27 7.06 -3.10 10.28
CA ALA A 27 7.94 -3.15 11.44
C ALA A 27 7.21 -3.47 12.73
N ALA A 28 5.92 -3.09 12.82
CA ALA A 28 5.17 -3.24 14.06
C ALA A 28 4.70 -4.65 14.30
N GLN A 29 4.54 -5.44 13.25
CA GLN A 29 3.96 -6.77 13.40
C GLN A 29 4.45 -7.68 12.29
N ASP A 30 5.02 -8.82 12.68
CA ASP A 30 5.41 -9.84 11.72
C ASP A 30 4.16 -10.59 11.26
N GLY A 31 4.23 -11.13 10.06
CA GLY A 31 3.16 -11.99 9.57
C GLY A 31 1.92 -11.25 9.14
N VAL A 32 2.07 -10.03 8.64
CA VAL A 32 0.94 -9.29 8.07
C VAL A 32 1.15 -9.11 6.56
N ASP A 33 0.05 -9.11 5.85
CA ASP A 33 0.03 -8.63 4.47
C ASP A 33 -0.57 -7.25 4.44
N VAL A 34 -0.17 -6.46 3.45
CA VAL A 34 -0.65 -5.11 3.27
C VAL A 34 -1.29 -5.01 1.90
N LEU A 35 -2.48 -4.42 1.83
CA LEU A 35 -3.13 -4.10 0.57
C LEU A 35 -3.30 -2.60 0.50
N VAL A 36 -2.58 -1.97 -0.41
CA VAL A 36 -2.74 -0.54 -0.67
C VAL A 36 -3.82 -0.40 -1.73
N VAL A 37 -4.86 0.35 -1.42
CA VAL A 37 -5.94 0.62 -2.36
C VAL A 37 -5.80 2.07 -2.80
N ASP A 38 -5.35 2.28 -4.03
CA ASP A 38 -5.12 3.62 -4.54
C ASP A 38 -6.28 4.05 -5.43
N ASP A 39 -6.84 5.20 -5.11
CA ASP A 39 -8.00 5.74 -5.84
C ASP A 39 -7.55 6.69 -6.94
N ASN A 40 -6.62 6.24 -7.78
CA ASN A 40 -6.15 6.99 -8.94
C ASN A 40 -5.57 8.34 -8.53
N SER A 41 -4.64 8.31 -7.59
CA SER A 41 -4.00 9.52 -7.07
C SER A 41 -3.20 10.22 -8.16
N PRO A 42 -3.36 11.54 -8.33
CA PRO A 42 -2.61 12.27 -9.34
C PRO A 42 -1.16 12.56 -8.96
N ASP A 43 -0.77 12.36 -7.71
CA ASP A 43 0.56 12.72 -7.22
C ASP A 43 1.59 11.60 -7.34
N GLY A 44 1.23 10.47 -7.95
CA GLY A 44 2.16 9.35 -8.08
C GLY A 44 2.08 8.32 -6.96
N THR A 45 1.07 8.42 -6.09
CA THR A 45 0.90 7.45 -5.00
C THR A 45 0.81 6.02 -5.53
N GLY A 46 0.08 5.82 -6.62
CA GLY A 46 -0.07 4.48 -7.19
C GLY A 46 1.25 3.90 -7.65
N ALA A 47 2.08 4.72 -8.31
CA ALA A 47 3.40 4.26 -8.75
C ALA A 47 4.29 3.96 -7.55
N LYS A 48 4.22 4.77 -6.49
CA LYS A 48 4.97 4.51 -5.28
C LYS A 48 4.53 3.21 -4.62
N ALA A 49 3.22 2.95 -4.62
CA ALA A 49 2.70 1.70 -4.07
C ALA A 49 3.23 0.50 -4.86
N ASP A 50 3.30 0.62 -6.19
CA ASP A 50 3.86 -0.45 -7.02
C ASP A 50 5.34 -0.69 -6.70
N GLU A 51 6.10 0.37 -6.44
CA GLU A 51 7.50 0.21 -6.02
C GLU A 51 7.60 -0.55 -4.71
N LEU A 52 6.75 -0.21 -3.75
CA LEU A 52 6.75 -0.88 -2.46
C LEU A 52 6.37 -2.35 -2.59
N ALA A 53 5.42 -2.64 -3.48
CA ALA A 53 5.03 -4.02 -3.72
C ALA A 53 6.16 -4.82 -4.35
N ALA A 54 6.98 -4.18 -5.19
CA ALA A 54 8.13 -4.84 -5.79
C ALA A 54 9.24 -5.10 -4.78
N GLU A 55 9.34 -4.26 -3.74
CA GLU A 55 10.37 -4.39 -2.72
C GLU A 55 9.98 -5.32 -1.57
N HIS A 56 8.70 -5.47 -1.33
CA HIS A 56 8.20 -6.24 -0.18
C HIS A 56 7.13 -7.22 -0.64
N ASP A 57 7.39 -8.51 -0.44
CA ASP A 57 6.43 -9.54 -0.84
C ASP A 57 5.09 -9.40 -0.13
N GLU A 58 5.10 -8.81 1.06
CA GLU A 58 3.88 -8.65 1.85
C GLU A 58 2.97 -7.55 1.34
N VAL A 59 3.48 -6.68 0.46
CA VAL A 59 2.72 -5.52 -0.01
C VAL A 59 2.06 -5.84 -1.34
N ASN A 60 0.77 -5.58 -1.41
CA ASN A 60 -0.05 -5.76 -2.60
C ASN A 60 -0.75 -4.46 -2.92
N VAL A 61 -1.11 -4.24 -4.16
CA VAL A 61 -1.71 -2.99 -4.58
C VAL A 61 -2.94 -3.27 -5.41
N LEU A 62 -4.00 -2.52 -5.12
CA LEU A 62 -5.20 -2.49 -5.95
C LEU A 62 -5.38 -1.07 -6.45
N HIS A 63 -5.36 -0.90 -7.76
CA HIS A 63 -5.59 0.39 -8.39
C HIS A 63 -7.06 0.51 -8.75
N ARG A 64 -7.70 1.54 -8.24
CA ARG A 64 -9.09 1.81 -8.56
C ARG A 64 -9.16 2.93 -9.57
N ALA A 65 -10.20 2.92 -10.38
CA ALA A 65 -10.33 3.90 -11.45
C ALA A 65 -10.60 5.32 -10.97
N GLY A 66 -10.82 5.47 -9.69
CA GLY A 66 -11.11 6.76 -9.12
C GLY A 66 -12.56 6.82 -8.66
N LYS A 67 -12.90 7.97 -8.09
CA LYS A 67 -14.25 8.15 -7.57
C LYS A 67 -15.20 8.52 -8.68
N GLU A 68 -16.38 8.04 -8.57
CA GLU A 68 -17.44 8.39 -9.50
C GLU A 68 -18.31 9.49 -8.96
#